data_1681b594be67f7c61ed4fd9eea4d4b94
#
_entry.id   1681b594be67f7c61ed4fd9eea4d4b94
#
_cell.length_a   1.000
_cell.length_b   1.000
_cell.length_c   1.000
_cell.angle_alpha   90.00
_cell.angle_beta   90.00
_cell.angle_gamma   90.00
#
_symmetry.space_group_name_H-M   'P 1'
#
loop_
_entity.id
_entity.type
_entity.pdbx_description
1 polymer ?
#
loop_
_entity_poly.entity_id
_entity_poly.type
_entity_poly.pdbx_seq_one_letter_code
_entity_poly.pdbx_strand_id
1 'polypeptide(L)'
;MAARKRSRPPSSRAPSRSRPSPRKRSTASGAAGASYTQPELRERIQERVKRGSKGGRPGQWSARKAQLVAAEYKKAGGGYSGKRGPKQKSLESWGQEEWQTKEGGTRARRGSTTSRYLPKKAWAKLSPRQKQATESKKRAGSRGGKQFVRNTAAARTARKKAPRR
;
A
#
# COMPACT_ATOMS: atom_id res chain seq x y z
N MET A 1 4.37 -67.43 48.44
CA MET A 1 4.82 -67.26 47.05
C MET A 1 3.81 -66.39 46.27
N ALA A 2 4.11 -65.14 46.05
CA ALA A 2 3.17 -64.17 45.45
C ALA A 2 3.56 -63.88 43.98
N ALA A 3 2.66 -64.22 43.05
CA ALA A 3 2.83 -64.02 41.62
C ALA A 3 2.56 -62.52 41.21
N ARG A 4 3.55 -61.84 40.75
CA ARG A 4 3.42 -60.48 40.22
C ARG A 4 2.78 -60.51 38.81
N LYS A 5 1.57 -59.92 38.69
CA LYS A 5 0.92 -59.63 37.42
C LYS A 5 1.65 -58.42 36.73
N ARG A 6 2.19 -58.65 35.57
CA ARG A 6 2.72 -57.61 34.70
C ARG A 6 1.58 -56.95 33.91
N SER A 7 1.30 -55.72 34.19
CA SER A 7 0.36 -54.89 33.43
C SER A 7 1.02 -54.41 32.11
N ARG A 8 0.34 -54.67 30.99
CA ARG A 8 0.70 -54.13 29.66
C ARG A 8 0.39 -52.64 29.62
N PRO A 9 1.24 -51.77 28.99
CA PRO A 9 0.90 -50.39 28.76
C PRO A 9 -0.10 -50.25 27.58
N PRO A 10 -0.99 -49.26 27.59
CA PRO A 10 -1.92 -49.01 26.50
C PRO A 10 -1.21 -48.42 25.29
N SER A 11 -1.57 -48.95 24.13
CA SER A 11 -1.14 -48.56 22.81
C SER A 11 -1.61 -47.10 22.52
N SER A 12 -0.71 -46.17 22.45
CA SER A 12 -0.99 -44.79 22.05
C SER A 12 -1.18 -44.71 20.53
N ARG A 13 -2.45 -44.62 20.15
CA ARG A 13 -2.89 -44.34 18.78
C ARG A 13 -2.52 -42.90 18.40
N ALA A 14 -1.57 -42.71 17.51
CA ALA A 14 -1.19 -41.40 16.95
C ALA A 14 -2.37 -40.79 16.19
N PRO A 15 -2.64 -39.49 16.36
CA PRO A 15 -3.64 -38.80 15.53
C PRO A 15 -3.13 -38.63 14.11
N SER A 16 -3.88 -39.15 13.15
CA SER A 16 -3.64 -38.95 11.73
C SER A 16 -3.72 -37.45 11.41
N ARG A 17 -2.58 -36.91 11.02
CA ARG A 17 -2.50 -35.54 10.46
C ARG A 17 -3.24 -35.53 9.13
N SER A 18 -4.45 -34.98 9.10
CA SER A 18 -5.17 -34.62 7.92
C SER A 18 -4.38 -33.54 7.18
N ARG A 19 -3.93 -33.87 5.96
CA ARG A 19 -3.33 -32.93 5.02
C ARG A 19 -4.31 -31.76 4.82
N PRO A 20 -3.87 -30.49 4.94
CA PRO A 20 -4.73 -29.38 4.56
C PRO A 20 -4.93 -29.43 3.04
N SER A 21 -6.17 -29.53 2.61
CA SER A 21 -6.57 -29.36 1.22
C SER A 21 -6.08 -28.01 0.68
N PRO A 22 -5.65 -27.92 -0.58
CA PRO A 22 -5.26 -26.64 -1.17
C PRO A 22 -6.49 -25.73 -1.15
N ARG A 23 -6.44 -24.68 -0.32
CA ARG A 23 -7.41 -23.59 -0.36
C ARG A 23 -7.43 -23.06 -1.80
N LYS A 24 -8.51 -23.31 -2.54
CA LYS A 24 -8.84 -22.58 -3.76
C LYS A 24 -8.71 -21.09 -3.44
N ARG A 25 -7.69 -20.46 -3.99
CA ARG A 25 -7.61 -19.00 -4.00
C ARG A 25 -8.88 -18.53 -4.71
N SER A 26 -9.84 -18.06 -3.93
CA SER A 26 -10.93 -17.29 -4.48
C SER A 26 -10.31 -16.05 -5.11
N THR A 27 -10.25 -16.03 -6.43
CA THR A 27 -10.10 -14.79 -7.19
C THR A 27 -11.32 -13.97 -6.81
N ALA A 28 -11.12 -13.04 -5.88
CA ALA A 28 -12.13 -12.07 -5.53
C ALA A 28 -12.39 -11.22 -6.78
N SER A 29 -13.36 -11.63 -7.57
CA SER A 29 -14.05 -10.79 -8.56
C SER A 29 -14.76 -9.69 -7.79
N GLY A 30 -13.98 -8.70 -7.34
CA GLY A 30 -14.52 -7.53 -6.69
C GLY A 30 -14.98 -6.53 -7.71
N ALA A 31 -16.27 -6.27 -7.75
CA ALA A 31 -16.95 -5.09 -8.28
C ALA A 31 -16.61 -4.72 -9.75
N ALA A 32 -17.64 -4.62 -10.56
CA ALA A 32 -17.65 -4.24 -11.97
C ALA A 32 -16.76 -3.03 -12.30
N GLY A 33 -15.48 -3.28 -12.52
CA GLY A 33 -14.45 -2.32 -12.90
C GLY A 33 -13.59 -2.92 -14.00
N ALA A 34 -12.92 -2.09 -14.80
CA ALA A 34 -12.08 -2.53 -15.90
C ALA A 34 -11.20 -3.72 -15.51
N SER A 35 -11.30 -4.80 -16.25
CA SER A 35 -10.39 -5.93 -16.16
C SER A 35 -9.04 -5.56 -16.77
N TYR A 36 -7.97 -6.14 -16.25
CA TYR A 36 -6.65 -6.04 -16.87
C TYR A 36 -6.55 -7.03 -18.03
N THR A 37 -6.05 -6.61 -19.19
CA THR A 37 -5.87 -7.50 -20.34
C THR A 37 -4.83 -8.59 -20.08
N GLN A 38 -3.84 -8.29 -19.24
CA GLN A 38 -2.75 -9.21 -18.87
C GLN A 38 -2.55 -9.18 -17.34
N PRO A 39 -3.41 -9.86 -16.56
CA PRO A 39 -3.37 -9.79 -15.09
C PRO A 39 -2.06 -10.34 -14.50
N GLU A 40 -1.51 -11.41 -15.06
CA GLU A 40 -0.24 -12.01 -14.62
C GLU A 40 0.96 -11.07 -14.82
N LEU A 41 1.02 -10.37 -15.96
CA LEU A 41 2.05 -9.36 -16.21
C LEU A 41 1.96 -8.25 -15.17
N ARG A 42 0.74 -7.81 -14.85
CA ARG A 42 0.52 -6.78 -13.84
C ARG A 42 0.96 -7.23 -12.45
N GLU A 43 0.68 -8.47 -12.06
CA GLU A 43 1.06 -9.04 -10.78
C GLU A 43 2.59 -9.13 -10.65
N ARG A 44 3.28 -9.62 -11.67
CA ARG A 44 4.76 -9.63 -11.71
C ARG A 44 5.36 -8.24 -11.54
N ILE A 45 4.82 -7.24 -12.25
CA ILE A 45 5.26 -5.85 -12.11
C ILE A 45 4.99 -5.33 -10.71
N GLN A 46 3.80 -5.62 -10.14
CA GLN A 46 3.43 -5.20 -8.79
C GLN A 46 4.38 -5.76 -7.73
N GLU A 47 4.73 -7.02 -7.81
CA GLU A 47 5.68 -7.66 -6.88
C GLU A 47 7.07 -7.05 -7.01
N ARG A 48 7.57 -6.86 -8.25
CA ARG A 48 8.85 -6.22 -8.50
C ARG A 48 8.90 -4.81 -7.90
N VAL A 49 7.89 -3.98 -8.16
CA VAL A 49 7.80 -2.62 -7.62
C VAL A 49 7.64 -2.63 -6.11
N LYS A 50 6.92 -3.59 -5.54
CA LYS A 50 6.75 -3.73 -4.08
C LYS A 50 8.09 -4.02 -3.40
N ARG A 51 8.90 -4.90 -3.96
CA ARG A 51 10.25 -5.24 -3.45
C ARG A 51 11.25 -4.10 -3.62
N GLY A 52 11.09 -3.27 -4.63
CA GLY A 52 11.97 -2.13 -4.89
C GLY A 52 11.78 -0.96 -3.91
N SER A 53 12.77 -0.05 -3.89
CA SER A 53 12.75 1.18 -3.07
C SER A 53 12.09 2.38 -3.75
N LYS A 54 11.79 2.31 -5.05
CA LYS A 54 11.13 3.40 -5.78
C LYS A 54 9.70 3.60 -5.27
N GLY A 55 9.38 4.80 -4.87
CA GLY A 55 8.04 5.15 -4.37
C GLY A 55 7.75 4.79 -2.92
N GLY A 56 8.71 4.22 -2.16
CA GLY A 56 8.54 3.88 -0.74
C GLY A 56 9.56 2.84 -0.27
N ARG A 57 9.47 2.41 0.98
CA ARG A 57 10.34 1.36 1.52
C ARG A 57 10.12 0.03 0.79
N PRO A 58 11.17 -0.80 0.62
CA PRO A 58 11.00 -2.16 0.14
C PRO A 58 9.97 -2.93 0.99
N GLY A 59 9.16 -3.76 0.35
CA GLY A 59 8.08 -4.51 1.01
C GLY A 59 6.82 -3.71 1.37
N GLN A 60 6.90 -2.39 1.49
CA GLN A 60 5.75 -1.54 1.82
C GLN A 60 5.04 -1.06 0.55
N TRP A 61 3.70 -1.04 0.60
CA TRP A 61 2.88 -0.50 -0.48
C TRP A 61 2.59 0.98 -0.29
N SER A 62 2.52 1.75 -1.38
CA SER A 62 2.20 3.18 -1.37
C SER A 62 1.44 3.57 -2.64
N ALA A 63 0.76 4.72 -2.61
CA ALA A 63 0.10 5.27 -3.80
C ALA A 63 1.10 5.54 -4.95
N ARG A 64 2.33 5.93 -4.61
CA ARG A 64 3.40 6.13 -5.61
C ARG A 64 3.81 4.81 -6.26
N LYS A 65 3.90 3.72 -5.50
CA LYS A 65 4.13 2.38 -6.07
C LYS A 65 2.98 1.95 -6.97
N ALA A 66 1.73 2.25 -6.60
CA ALA A 66 0.58 1.97 -7.45
C ALA A 66 0.65 2.71 -8.80
N GLN A 67 1.12 3.97 -8.80
CA GLN A 67 1.36 4.71 -10.05
C GLN A 67 2.49 4.10 -10.88
N LEU A 68 3.60 3.70 -10.25
CA LEU A 68 4.70 3.02 -10.94
C LEU A 68 4.22 1.73 -11.60
N VAL A 69 3.44 0.92 -10.90
CA VAL A 69 2.85 -0.30 -11.48
C VAL A 69 1.97 0.02 -12.67
N ALA A 70 1.11 1.05 -12.58
CA ALA A 70 0.25 1.44 -13.69
C ALA A 70 1.05 1.93 -14.91
N ALA A 71 2.11 2.71 -14.68
CA ALA A 71 2.99 3.21 -15.74
C ALA A 71 3.79 2.09 -16.41
N GLU A 72 4.43 1.22 -15.60
CA GLU A 72 5.22 0.09 -16.11
C GLU A 72 4.35 -0.94 -16.82
N TYR A 73 3.13 -1.19 -16.32
CA TYR A 73 2.17 -2.09 -16.95
C TYR A 73 1.76 -1.61 -18.34
N LYS A 74 1.43 -0.32 -18.49
CA LYS A 74 1.14 0.29 -19.80
C LYS A 74 2.35 0.24 -20.73
N LYS A 75 3.55 0.56 -20.23
CA LYS A 75 4.79 0.49 -21.01
C LYS A 75 5.09 -0.92 -21.53
N ALA A 76 4.72 -1.93 -20.75
CA ALA A 76 4.89 -3.35 -21.11
C ALA A 76 3.74 -3.89 -22.01
N GLY A 77 2.90 -3.04 -22.58
CA GLY A 77 1.79 -3.43 -23.47
C GLY A 77 0.52 -3.87 -22.75
N GLY A 78 0.46 -3.76 -21.43
CA GLY A 78 -0.74 -4.08 -20.67
C GLY A 78 -1.83 -3.01 -20.84
N GLY A 79 -3.08 -3.46 -21.02
CA GLY A 79 -4.26 -2.63 -21.23
C GLY A 79 -5.37 -2.91 -20.21
N TYR A 80 -6.48 -2.24 -20.42
CA TYR A 80 -7.68 -2.38 -19.63
C TYR A 80 -8.86 -2.65 -20.56
N SER A 81 -9.70 -3.61 -20.21
CA SER A 81 -10.98 -3.88 -20.85
C SER A 81 -12.12 -3.33 -19.99
N GLY A 82 -13.14 -2.74 -20.62
CA GLY A 82 -14.29 -2.16 -19.94
C GLY A 82 -14.09 -0.76 -19.34
N LYS A 83 -15.09 -0.26 -18.61
CA LYS A 83 -15.09 1.08 -18.04
C LYS A 83 -14.13 1.16 -16.82
N ARG A 84 -13.41 2.27 -16.70
CA ARG A 84 -12.49 2.52 -15.56
C ARG A 84 -13.22 2.46 -14.23
N GLY A 85 -12.73 1.61 -13.33
CA GLY A 85 -13.27 1.49 -11.98
C GLY A 85 -12.89 2.65 -11.05
N PRO A 86 -13.53 2.76 -9.87
CA PRO A 86 -13.28 3.85 -8.91
C PRO A 86 -11.82 3.99 -8.49
N LYS A 87 -11.13 2.86 -8.31
CA LYS A 87 -9.69 2.83 -7.92
C LYS A 87 -8.79 3.41 -9.01
N GLN A 88 -9.10 3.14 -10.28
CA GLN A 88 -8.33 3.65 -11.43
C GLN A 88 -8.57 5.16 -11.61
N LYS A 89 -9.82 5.61 -11.51
CA LYS A 89 -10.18 7.04 -11.52
C LYS A 89 -9.51 7.79 -10.38
N SER A 90 -9.50 7.22 -9.18
CA SER A 90 -8.82 7.81 -8.01
C SER A 90 -7.31 7.93 -8.21
N LEU A 91 -6.67 6.95 -8.84
CA LEU A 91 -5.23 6.97 -9.11
C LEU A 91 -4.87 8.01 -10.19
N GLU A 92 -5.71 8.16 -11.21
CA GLU A 92 -5.58 9.18 -12.25
C GLU A 92 -5.72 10.59 -11.67
N SER A 93 -6.79 10.84 -10.91
CA SER A 93 -7.00 12.09 -10.19
C SER A 93 -5.83 12.43 -9.26
N TRP A 94 -5.31 11.42 -8.53
CA TRP A 94 -4.13 11.61 -7.69
C TRP A 94 -2.90 12.04 -8.50
N GLY A 95 -2.72 11.53 -9.72
CA GLY A 95 -1.63 11.95 -10.63
C GLY A 95 -1.76 13.40 -11.06
N GLN A 96 -2.98 13.89 -11.31
CA GLN A 96 -3.26 15.25 -11.75
C GLN A 96 -3.17 16.29 -10.60
N GLU A 97 -3.22 15.87 -9.34
CA GLU A 97 -3.17 16.76 -8.17
C GLU A 97 -1.78 17.37 -7.90
N GLU A 98 -0.76 17.07 -8.71
CA GLU A 98 0.62 17.57 -8.56
C GLU A 98 1.14 17.41 -7.11
N TRP A 99 1.16 16.19 -6.63
CA TRP A 99 1.61 15.90 -5.27
C TRP A 99 3.10 16.22 -5.06
N GLN A 100 3.40 16.94 -3.99
CA GLN A 100 4.75 17.40 -3.69
C GLN A 100 5.01 17.49 -2.17
N THR A 101 6.29 17.63 -1.81
CA THR A 101 6.70 18.00 -0.45
C THR A 101 6.48 19.50 -0.21
N LYS A 102 6.74 19.96 1.02
CA LYS A 102 6.70 21.39 1.35
C LYS A 102 7.63 22.24 0.45
N GLU A 103 8.77 21.67 0.09
CA GLU A 103 9.80 22.28 -0.76
C GLU A 103 9.53 22.11 -2.28
N GLY A 104 8.39 21.56 -2.67
CA GLY A 104 8.03 21.33 -4.09
C GLY A 104 8.58 20.05 -4.69
N GLY A 105 9.41 19.28 -3.98
CA GLY A 105 10.01 18.07 -4.51
C GLY A 105 9.03 16.88 -4.58
N THR A 106 9.29 15.97 -5.51
CA THR A 106 8.52 14.70 -5.64
C THR A 106 9.04 13.57 -4.76
N ARG A 107 10.29 13.70 -4.26
CA ARG A 107 10.92 12.72 -3.38
C ARG A 107 10.60 13.06 -1.92
N ALA A 108 9.63 12.38 -1.34
CA ALA A 108 9.23 12.60 0.06
C ALA A 108 10.20 11.97 1.06
N ARG A 109 10.88 10.86 0.71
CA ARG A 109 11.79 10.15 1.62
C ARG A 109 13.22 10.64 1.45
N ARG A 110 13.87 10.99 2.59
CA ARG A 110 15.29 11.31 2.69
C ARG A 110 15.88 10.52 3.89
N GLY A 111 16.75 9.57 3.60
CA GLY A 111 17.30 8.69 4.62
C GLY A 111 16.21 7.93 5.40
N SER A 112 16.28 8.01 6.73
CA SER A 112 15.33 7.39 7.67
C SER A 112 14.01 8.15 7.80
N THR A 113 13.92 9.41 7.37
CA THR A 113 12.74 10.26 7.52
C THR A 113 11.93 10.40 6.24
N THR A 114 10.65 10.70 6.40
CA THR A 114 9.75 10.96 5.27
C THR A 114 9.03 12.28 5.50
N SER A 115 9.14 13.18 4.53
CA SER A 115 8.43 14.46 4.48
C SER A 115 6.94 14.26 4.20
N ARG A 116 6.13 15.25 4.58
CA ARG A 116 4.70 15.26 4.24
C ARG A 116 4.54 15.45 2.73
N TYR A 117 3.65 14.65 2.16
CA TYR A 117 3.31 14.67 0.75
C TYR A 117 1.85 15.07 0.61
N LEU A 118 1.56 16.18 -0.05
CA LEU A 118 0.22 16.73 -0.26
C LEU A 118 0.13 17.32 -1.68
N PRO A 119 -1.09 17.47 -2.22
CA PRO A 119 -1.32 18.22 -3.45
C PRO A 119 -0.77 19.65 -3.37
N LYS A 120 -0.21 20.15 -4.45
CA LYS A 120 0.31 21.54 -4.56
C LYS A 120 -0.72 22.57 -4.11
N LYS A 121 -1.98 22.43 -4.56
CA LYS A 121 -3.10 23.29 -4.17
C LYS A 121 -3.41 23.23 -2.67
N ALA A 122 -3.21 22.08 -2.02
CA ALA A 122 -3.39 21.97 -0.58
C ALA A 122 -2.26 22.69 0.18
N TRP A 123 -1.01 22.59 -0.28
CA TRP A 123 0.12 23.35 0.27
C TRP A 123 -0.10 24.87 0.16
N ALA A 124 -0.62 25.34 -0.97
CA ALA A 124 -0.90 26.77 -1.18
C ALA A 124 -1.91 27.35 -0.18
N LYS A 125 -2.83 26.51 0.31
CA LYS A 125 -3.86 26.92 1.30
C LYS A 125 -3.38 26.92 2.76
N LEU A 126 -2.14 26.52 3.02
CA LEU A 126 -1.55 26.50 4.36
C LEU A 126 -0.66 27.70 4.61
N SER A 127 -0.81 28.34 5.79
CA SER A 127 0.14 29.38 6.24
C SER A 127 1.53 28.80 6.48
N PRO A 128 2.61 29.61 6.54
CA PRO A 128 3.96 29.14 6.82
C PRO A 128 4.04 28.29 8.11
N ARG A 129 3.41 28.73 9.19
CA ARG A 129 3.33 28.01 10.47
C ARG A 129 2.62 26.66 10.35
N GLN A 130 1.51 26.60 9.61
CA GLN A 130 0.78 25.35 9.36
C GLN A 130 1.56 24.38 8.49
N LYS A 131 2.30 24.86 7.48
CA LYS A 131 3.22 24.05 6.66
C LYS A 131 4.29 23.41 7.53
N GLN A 132 4.92 24.20 8.40
CA GLN A 132 5.95 23.73 9.30
C GLN A 132 5.41 22.71 10.30
N ALA A 133 4.30 22.96 10.97
CA ALA A 133 3.65 22.02 11.90
C ALA A 133 3.29 20.69 11.20
N THR A 134 2.79 20.77 9.96
CA THR A 134 2.40 19.60 9.17
C THR A 134 3.63 18.75 8.81
N GLU A 135 4.73 19.38 8.45
CA GLU A 135 5.99 18.74 8.14
C GLU A 135 6.61 18.09 9.38
N SER A 136 6.73 18.85 10.48
CA SER A 136 7.31 18.38 11.75
C SER A 136 6.58 17.16 12.29
N LYS A 137 5.24 17.18 12.28
CA LYS A 137 4.42 16.03 12.69
C LYS A 137 4.70 14.77 11.85
N LYS A 138 4.86 14.92 10.52
CA LYS A 138 5.17 13.78 9.64
C LYS A 138 6.56 13.24 9.91
N ARG A 139 7.57 14.12 10.02
CA ARG A 139 8.96 13.74 10.29
C ARG A 139 9.12 13.04 11.63
N ALA A 140 8.48 13.56 12.68
CA ALA A 140 8.50 12.95 14.01
C ALA A 140 7.93 11.53 13.99
N GLY A 141 6.73 11.34 13.41
CA GLY A 141 6.14 10.00 13.27
C GLY A 141 6.96 9.05 12.38
N SER A 142 7.62 9.59 11.36
CA SER A 142 8.47 8.80 10.46
C SER A 142 9.75 8.33 11.16
N ARG A 143 10.38 9.16 12.02
CA ARG A 143 11.52 8.75 12.86
C ARG A 143 11.13 7.61 13.80
N GLY A 144 9.91 7.65 14.37
CA GLY A 144 9.35 6.57 15.17
C GLY A 144 8.84 5.37 14.35
N GLY A 145 9.28 5.20 13.10
CA GLY A 145 8.95 4.04 12.26
C GLY A 145 7.55 4.04 11.62
N LYS A 146 6.69 5.02 11.93
CA LYS A 146 5.31 5.05 11.42
C LYS A 146 5.27 5.42 9.93
N GLN A 147 4.80 4.51 9.09
CA GLN A 147 4.57 4.78 7.66
C GLN A 147 3.42 5.77 7.46
N PHE A 148 2.32 5.58 8.18
CA PHE A 148 1.13 6.42 8.09
C PHE A 148 1.04 7.32 9.32
N VAL A 149 1.08 8.64 9.09
CA VAL A 149 0.93 9.67 10.12
C VAL A 149 -0.25 10.55 9.74
N ARG A 150 -1.25 10.66 10.62
CA ARG A 150 -2.44 11.51 10.37
C ARG A 150 -2.02 12.95 10.07
N ASN A 151 -2.70 13.57 9.11
CA ASN A 151 -2.51 14.99 8.81
C ASN A 151 -2.88 15.86 10.02
N THR A 152 -2.31 17.07 10.09
CA THR A 152 -2.82 18.13 10.98
C THR A 152 -4.26 18.52 10.58
N ALA A 153 -5.01 19.14 11.46
CA ALA A 153 -6.36 19.62 11.14
C ALA A 153 -6.34 20.58 9.93
N ALA A 154 -5.41 21.55 9.94
CA ALA A 154 -5.24 22.48 8.84
C ALA A 154 -4.96 21.75 7.50
N ALA A 155 -4.05 20.78 7.47
CA ALA A 155 -3.75 20.02 6.27
C ALA A 155 -4.93 19.18 5.77
N ARG A 156 -5.75 18.63 6.67
CA ARG A 156 -6.99 17.92 6.30
C ARG A 156 -7.99 18.85 5.63
N THR A 157 -8.21 20.01 6.22
CA THR A 157 -9.12 21.04 5.68
C THR A 157 -8.62 21.56 4.34
N ALA A 158 -7.34 21.90 4.24
CA ALA A 158 -6.71 22.35 2.99
C ALA A 158 -6.86 21.33 1.87
N ARG A 159 -6.68 20.03 2.17
CA ARG A 159 -6.88 18.96 1.20
C ARG A 159 -8.33 18.80 0.75
N LYS A 160 -9.30 18.92 1.69
CA LYS A 160 -10.73 18.88 1.33
C LYS A 160 -11.15 20.05 0.42
N LYS A 161 -10.57 21.23 0.66
CA LYS A 161 -10.82 22.44 -0.13
C LYS A 161 -10.00 22.51 -1.43
N ALA A 162 -9.03 21.64 -1.64
CA ALA A 162 -8.30 21.53 -2.90
C ALA A 162 -9.16 20.74 -3.90
N PRO A 163 -9.62 21.33 -5.01
CA PRO A 163 -10.51 20.66 -5.94
C PRO A 163 -9.81 19.43 -6.54
N ARG A 164 -10.53 18.33 -6.53
CA ARG A 164 -10.19 17.15 -7.32
C ARG A 164 -10.64 17.43 -8.75
N ARG A 165 -9.71 17.40 -9.67
CA ARG A 165 -10.03 17.43 -11.11
C ARG A 165 -10.40 16.05 -11.61
#